data_99ffcc180b197d6edd425293db096ba4
#
_entry.id   99ffcc180b197d6edd425293db096ba4
#
_cell.length_a   1.000
_cell.length_b   1.000
_cell.length_c   1.000
_cell.angle_alpha   90.00
_cell.angle_beta   90.00
_cell.angle_gamma   90.00
#
_symmetry.space_group_name_H-M   'P 1'
#
loop_
_entity.id
_entity.type
_entity.pdbx_description
1 polymer ?
#
loop_
_entity_poly.entity_id
_entity_poly.type
_entity_poly.pdbx_seq_one_letter_code
_entity_poly.pdbx_strand_id
1 'polypeptide(L)'
;MMKITFLDAATVGETSLSPIAACGDLTAWPTSSPEEAKERVKDCEVLVVNKVKVTEDLLGVAPNVKLVCEAGTGINNIDVNACEKRGIIVRNVAGYSTEPVVQQTFMHILSLLGNGPYFDDAVKSGGYSSSGMFTNVIKPFIEVYGKQIGIIGMGTIGSRVAEVAEAFGMKVVYYSTSGTGHCTKYPCIPLDELMRTSDVISIHAPYNERTAGLIGEKELRMMKPTAIIVNMGRGGIIEEAALAKVIDENVIGGAALDVFVNEPIPFDNPILHTRHPEKFHFTPHIGWASVEARDRLVAAIADNIRKGW
;
A
#
# COMPACT_ATOMS: atom_id res chain seq x y z
N MET A 1 6.84 24.79 -26.73
CA MET A 1 5.89 23.81 -26.14
C MET A 1 6.40 23.51 -24.75
N MET A 2 5.53 23.39 -23.75
CA MET A 2 5.91 23.09 -22.35
C MET A 2 6.67 21.75 -22.29
N LYS A 3 7.85 21.75 -21.64
CA LYS A 3 8.70 20.55 -21.54
C LYS A 3 8.32 19.73 -20.31
N ILE A 4 7.90 18.50 -20.51
CA ILE A 4 7.46 17.57 -19.47
C ILE A 4 8.45 16.42 -19.40
N THR A 5 8.99 16.13 -18.22
CA THR A 5 9.89 14.99 -17.99
C THR A 5 9.28 14.03 -16.98
N PHE A 6 9.11 12.76 -17.36
CA PHE A 6 8.71 11.68 -16.45
C PHE A 6 9.92 10.77 -16.17
N LEU A 7 10.44 10.79 -14.95
CA LEU A 7 11.74 10.17 -14.63
C LEU A 7 11.70 8.65 -14.42
N ASP A 8 10.54 8.07 -14.12
CA ASP A 8 10.38 6.66 -13.76
C ASP A 8 9.07 6.07 -14.30
N ALA A 9 8.81 6.32 -15.58
CA ALA A 9 7.56 5.95 -16.25
C ALA A 9 7.26 4.43 -16.24
N ALA A 10 8.28 3.58 -16.13
CA ALA A 10 8.07 2.13 -15.98
C ALA A 10 7.26 1.76 -14.74
N THR A 11 7.23 2.63 -13.73
CA THR A 11 6.45 2.41 -12.49
C THR A 11 4.94 2.39 -12.73
N VAL A 12 4.44 3.00 -13.81
CA VAL A 12 3.01 2.94 -14.19
C VAL A 12 2.71 1.80 -15.19
N GLY A 13 3.71 0.95 -15.50
CA GLY A 13 3.59 -0.19 -16.40
C GLY A 13 3.22 0.22 -17.83
N GLU A 14 2.50 -0.63 -18.56
CA GLU A 14 2.11 -0.42 -19.96
C GLU A 14 0.91 0.52 -20.13
N THR A 15 0.73 1.48 -19.21
CA THR A 15 -0.35 2.47 -19.30
C THR A 15 0.00 3.51 -20.34
N SER A 16 -0.98 3.91 -21.17
CA SER A 16 -0.78 4.96 -22.19
C SER A 16 -0.48 6.31 -21.55
N LEU A 17 0.63 6.92 -21.91
CA LEU A 17 1.00 8.28 -21.48
C LEU A 17 0.44 9.38 -22.41
N SER A 18 -0.40 9.03 -23.38
CA SER A 18 -1.00 9.99 -24.35
C SER A 18 -1.74 11.16 -23.68
N PRO A 19 -2.44 11.01 -22.52
CA PRO A 19 -3.04 12.15 -21.84
C PRO A 19 -2.03 13.19 -21.36
N ILE A 20 -0.85 12.75 -20.91
CA ILE A 20 0.25 13.63 -20.48
C ILE A 20 0.93 14.24 -21.70
N ALA A 21 1.20 13.46 -22.75
CA ALA A 21 1.80 13.93 -23.98
C ALA A 21 0.93 15.00 -24.69
N ALA A 22 -0.40 14.96 -24.55
CA ALA A 22 -1.30 15.98 -25.05
C ALA A 22 -1.15 17.35 -24.32
N CYS A 23 -0.45 17.41 -23.19
CA CYS A 23 -0.23 18.64 -22.44
C CYS A 23 1.05 19.38 -22.86
N GLY A 24 2.01 18.72 -23.51
CA GLY A 24 3.29 19.33 -23.88
C GLY A 24 4.24 18.35 -24.59
N ASP A 25 5.51 18.74 -24.64
CA ASP A 25 6.60 17.91 -25.16
C ASP A 25 7.06 16.96 -24.03
N LEU A 26 6.55 15.72 -24.09
CA LEU A 26 6.80 14.70 -23.07
C LEU A 26 8.03 13.85 -23.42
N THR A 27 9.02 13.86 -22.54
CA THR A 27 10.09 12.86 -22.50
C THR A 27 9.88 11.94 -21.29
N ALA A 28 9.62 10.66 -21.54
CA ALA A 28 9.41 9.65 -20.51
C ALA A 28 10.57 8.66 -20.46
N TRP A 29 11.18 8.52 -19.28
CA TRP A 29 12.26 7.60 -19.02
C TRP A 29 11.73 6.40 -18.21
N PRO A 30 12.08 5.16 -18.58
CA PRO A 30 11.63 3.98 -17.82
C PRO A 30 12.04 4.03 -16.35
N THR A 31 13.31 4.36 -16.09
CA THR A 31 13.92 4.52 -14.77
C THR A 31 14.96 5.64 -14.82
N SER A 32 15.33 6.22 -13.68
CA SER A 32 16.41 7.20 -13.59
C SER A 32 17.21 6.99 -12.30
N SER A 33 18.54 6.83 -12.45
CA SER A 33 19.45 6.97 -11.31
C SER A 33 19.48 8.44 -10.83
N PRO A 34 20.01 8.74 -9.65
CA PRO A 34 20.14 10.13 -9.19
C PRO A 34 20.95 11.01 -10.16
N GLU A 35 22.01 10.48 -10.76
CA GLU A 35 22.86 11.18 -11.71
C GLU A 35 22.13 11.44 -13.04
N GLU A 36 21.44 10.41 -13.57
CA GLU A 36 20.64 10.55 -14.78
C GLU A 36 19.49 11.54 -14.58
N ALA A 37 18.85 11.51 -13.40
CA ALA A 37 17.76 12.44 -13.08
C ALA A 37 18.23 13.89 -13.17
N LYS A 38 19.44 14.22 -12.66
CA LYS A 38 20.03 15.56 -12.75
C LYS A 38 20.23 16.03 -14.20
N GLU A 39 20.65 15.14 -15.09
CA GLU A 39 20.80 15.48 -16.50
C GLU A 39 19.44 15.69 -17.20
N ARG A 40 18.49 14.84 -16.88
CA ARG A 40 17.17 14.79 -17.53
C ARG A 40 16.24 15.94 -17.16
N VAL A 41 16.48 16.63 -16.03
CA VAL A 41 15.61 17.72 -15.57
C VAL A 41 16.09 19.12 -15.96
N LYS A 42 17.26 19.28 -16.58
CA LYS A 42 17.87 20.59 -16.87
C LYS A 42 16.96 21.56 -17.64
N ASP A 43 16.20 21.03 -18.58
CA ASP A 43 15.29 21.83 -19.43
C ASP A 43 13.81 21.65 -19.06
N CYS A 44 13.52 20.90 -18.01
CA CYS A 44 12.18 20.48 -17.62
C CYS A 44 11.40 21.67 -17.01
N GLU A 45 10.14 21.84 -17.40
CA GLU A 45 9.19 22.78 -16.78
C GLU A 45 8.19 22.05 -15.85
N VAL A 46 7.81 20.82 -16.24
CA VAL A 46 6.95 19.95 -15.46
C VAL A 46 7.66 18.63 -15.20
N LEU A 47 7.91 18.34 -13.94
CA LEU A 47 8.55 17.11 -13.49
C LEU A 47 7.49 16.12 -12.99
N VAL A 48 7.42 14.93 -13.60
CA VAL A 48 6.57 13.82 -13.15
C VAL A 48 7.46 12.75 -12.53
N VAL A 49 7.14 12.31 -11.32
CA VAL A 49 7.89 11.27 -10.58
C VAL A 49 6.93 10.36 -9.83
N ASN A 50 7.36 9.15 -9.52
CA ASN A 50 6.65 8.21 -8.63
C ASN A 50 7.56 7.76 -7.46
N LYS A 51 8.79 7.32 -7.75
CA LYS A 51 9.74 6.82 -6.74
C LYS A 51 11.06 7.60 -6.73
N VAL A 52 11.38 8.28 -7.81
CA VAL A 52 12.57 9.14 -7.86
C VAL A 52 12.44 10.24 -6.80
N LYS A 53 13.51 10.40 -6.01
CA LYS A 53 13.56 11.42 -4.96
C LYS A 53 13.77 12.81 -5.56
N VAL A 54 12.85 13.73 -5.27
CA VAL A 54 12.98 15.15 -5.63
C VAL A 54 13.58 15.87 -4.43
N THR A 55 14.91 16.06 -4.47
CA THR A 55 15.70 16.68 -3.42
C THR A 55 16.09 18.12 -3.80
N GLU A 56 16.55 18.90 -2.81
CA GLU A 56 17.15 20.23 -3.04
C GLU A 56 18.27 20.18 -4.10
N ASP A 57 19.08 19.12 -4.07
CA ASP A 57 20.20 18.92 -5.00
C ASP A 57 19.70 18.69 -6.46
N LEU A 58 18.63 17.90 -6.64
CA LEU A 58 17.99 17.73 -7.94
C LEU A 58 17.37 19.04 -8.45
N LEU A 59 16.66 19.76 -7.58
CA LEU A 59 16.04 21.04 -7.94
C LEU A 59 17.06 22.11 -8.23
N GLY A 60 18.27 22.01 -7.67
CA GLY A 60 19.39 22.92 -7.92
C GLY A 60 19.87 22.95 -9.37
N VAL A 61 19.70 21.83 -10.10
CA VAL A 61 20.08 21.72 -11.53
C VAL A 61 18.89 21.83 -12.48
N ALA A 62 17.69 22.11 -11.95
CA ALA A 62 16.43 22.20 -12.69
C ALA A 62 15.78 23.60 -12.64
N PRO A 63 16.43 24.66 -13.17
CA PRO A 63 16.03 26.05 -12.94
C PRO A 63 14.67 26.41 -13.56
N ASN A 64 14.15 25.61 -14.50
CA ASN A 64 12.92 25.88 -15.22
C ASN A 64 11.71 25.17 -14.62
N VAL A 65 11.91 24.24 -13.67
CA VAL A 65 10.79 23.47 -13.07
C VAL A 65 9.86 24.41 -12.29
N LYS A 66 8.59 24.35 -12.60
CA LYS A 66 7.50 25.11 -11.97
C LYS A 66 6.46 24.21 -11.30
N LEU A 67 6.36 22.96 -11.76
CA LEU A 67 5.40 21.99 -11.26
C LEU A 67 6.07 20.63 -11.09
N VAL A 68 5.90 20.02 -9.93
CA VAL A 68 6.21 18.61 -9.67
C VAL A 68 4.90 17.86 -9.51
N CYS A 69 4.65 16.87 -10.36
CA CYS A 69 3.52 15.96 -10.27
C CYS A 69 3.97 14.62 -9.71
N GLU A 70 3.48 14.25 -8.53
CA GLU A 70 3.64 12.91 -8.01
C GLU A 70 2.66 11.94 -8.70
N ALA A 71 3.18 10.88 -9.29
CA ALA A 71 2.39 9.79 -9.87
C ALA A 71 1.93 8.81 -8.77
N GLY A 72 1.30 9.36 -7.75
CA GLY A 72 0.83 8.64 -6.57
C GLY A 72 0.11 9.54 -5.58
N THR A 73 -0.34 8.95 -4.47
CA THR A 73 -0.97 9.71 -3.37
C THR A 73 0.06 10.23 -2.36
N GLY A 74 1.06 9.40 -2.00
CA GLY A 74 2.08 9.78 -1.03
C GLY A 74 3.20 10.58 -1.68
N ILE A 75 3.66 11.66 -1.03
CA ILE A 75 4.70 12.58 -1.51
C ILE A 75 6.00 12.49 -0.69
N ASN A 76 6.24 11.36 -0.02
CA ASN A 76 7.40 11.19 0.86
C ASN A 76 8.75 11.23 0.13
N ASN A 77 8.76 11.06 -1.19
CA ASN A 77 9.92 11.17 -2.08
C ASN A 77 10.21 12.61 -2.53
N ILE A 78 9.36 13.60 -2.18
CA ILE A 78 9.50 15.00 -2.60
C ILE A 78 9.85 15.87 -1.39
N ASP A 79 10.94 16.63 -1.50
CA ASP A 79 11.25 17.70 -0.55
C ASP A 79 10.33 18.90 -0.83
N VAL A 80 9.18 18.91 -0.18
CA VAL A 80 8.16 19.94 -0.33
C VAL A 80 8.70 21.31 0.10
N ASN A 81 9.52 21.36 1.16
CA ASN A 81 10.10 22.62 1.64
C ASN A 81 11.07 23.22 0.60
N ALA A 82 11.86 22.37 -0.07
CA ALA A 82 12.74 22.82 -1.14
C ALA A 82 11.95 23.33 -2.36
N CYS A 83 10.83 22.69 -2.68
CA CYS A 83 9.91 23.14 -3.74
C CYS A 83 9.30 24.51 -3.39
N GLU A 84 8.77 24.67 -2.19
CA GLU A 84 8.15 25.93 -1.74
C GLU A 84 9.11 27.11 -1.77
N LYS A 85 10.35 26.93 -1.29
CA LYS A 85 11.39 27.97 -1.33
C LYS A 85 11.71 28.46 -2.75
N ARG A 86 11.47 27.62 -3.76
CA ARG A 86 11.72 27.91 -5.18
C ARG A 86 10.47 28.34 -5.94
N GLY A 87 9.30 28.40 -5.26
CA GLY A 87 8.02 28.70 -5.88
C GLY A 87 7.51 27.59 -6.79
N ILE A 88 7.99 26.35 -6.59
CA ILE A 88 7.58 25.15 -7.36
C ILE A 88 6.33 24.57 -6.72
N ILE A 89 5.28 24.38 -7.52
CA ILE A 89 4.05 23.77 -7.06
C ILE A 89 4.22 22.24 -7.03
N VAL A 90 3.77 21.58 -5.95
CA VAL A 90 3.71 20.11 -5.85
C VAL A 90 2.25 19.67 -5.93
N ARG A 91 1.94 18.72 -6.81
CA ARG A 91 0.63 18.09 -6.92
C ARG A 91 0.75 16.58 -6.93
N ASN A 92 -0.10 15.93 -6.17
CA ASN A 92 -0.25 14.48 -6.15
C ASN A 92 -1.60 14.08 -6.75
N VAL A 93 -1.86 12.78 -6.79
CA VAL A 93 -3.16 12.23 -7.20
C VAL A 93 -3.75 11.43 -6.04
N ALA A 94 -4.73 12.01 -5.37
CA ALA A 94 -5.45 11.34 -4.28
C ALA A 94 -6.68 10.58 -4.79
N GLY A 95 -7.03 9.46 -4.14
CA GLY A 95 -8.27 8.72 -4.36
C GLY A 95 -8.33 7.83 -5.60
N TYR A 96 -7.36 7.89 -6.52
CA TYR A 96 -7.38 7.10 -7.76
C TYR A 96 -7.30 5.58 -7.52
N SER A 97 -6.69 5.18 -6.43
CA SER A 97 -6.41 3.79 -6.09
C SER A 97 -7.28 3.23 -4.95
N THR A 98 -8.33 3.92 -4.54
CA THR A 98 -9.18 3.45 -3.43
C THR A 98 -9.73 2.05 -3.69
N GLU A 99 -10.38 1.83 -4.81
CA GLU A 99 -11.01 0.53 -5.12
C GLU A 99 -9.99 -0.63 -5.26
N PRO A 100 -8.86 -0.49 -6.00
CA PRO A 100 -7.91 -1.60 -6.06
C PRO A 100 -7.24 -1.91 -4.71
N VAL A 101 -6.98 -0.91 -3.86
CA VAL A 101 -6.45 -1.19 -2.50
C VAL A 101 -7.48 -1.97 -1.67
N VAL A 102 -8.76 -1.62 -1.77
CA VAL A 102 -9.84 -2.38 -1.12
C VAL A 102 -9.90 -3.81 -1.64
N GLN A 103 -9.87 -3.98 -2.96
CA GLN A 103 -9.86 -5.31 -3.59
C GLN A 103 -8.67 -6.15 -3.11
N GLN A 104 -7.46 -5.60 -3.10
CA GLN A 104 -6.26 -6.29 -2.64
C GLN A 104 -6.31 -6.59 -1.13
N THR A 105 -6.89 -5.69 -0.33
CA THR A 105 -7.13 -5.94 1.11
C THR A 105 -7.95 -7.21 1.31
N PHE A 106 -9.08 -7.33 0.60
CA PHE A 106 -9.93 -8.53 0.71
C PHE A 106 -9.32 -9.77 0.07
N MET A 107 -8.55 -9.64 -1.02
CA MET A 107 -7.76 -10.73 -1.58
C MET A 107 -6.81 -11.30 -0.53
N HIS A 108 -6.09 -10.46 0.21
CA HIS A 108 -5.20 -10.87 1.30
C HIS A 108 -5.96 -11.55 2.46
N ILE A 109 -7.05 -10.93 2.94
CA ILE A 109 -7.88 -11.47 4.02
C ILE A 109 -8.42 -12.86 3.64
N LEU A 110 -9.04 -12.96 2.47
CA LEU A 110 -9.67 -14.22 2.03
C LEU A 110 -8.63 -15.30 1.69
N SER A 111 -7.45 -14.92 1.17
CA SER A 111 -6.36 -15.88 0.92
C SER A 111 -5.83 -16.50 2.21
N LEU A 112 -5.62 -15.69 3.26
CA LEU A 112 -5.13 -16.20 4.55
C LEU A 112 -6.19 -17.04 5.27
N LEU A 113 -7.41 -16.53 5.42
CA LEU A 113 -8.47 -17.22 6.15
C LEU A 113 -9.04 -18.43 5.39
N GLY A 114 -9.05 -18.36 4.06
CA GLY A 114 -9.52 -19.43 3.18
C GLY A 114 -8.45 -20.45 2.82
N ASN A 115 -7.17 -20.23 3.18
CA ASN A 115 -6.05 -21.08 2.77
C ASN A 115 -6.02 -21.36 1.25
N GLY A 116 -6.39 -20.36 0.43
CA GLY A 116 -6.55 -20.51 -1.02
C GLY A 116 -5.33 -21.11 -1.72
N PRO A 117 -4.10 -20.61 -1.50
CA PRO A 117 -2.91 -21.17 -2.12
C PRO A 117 -2.68 -22.65 -1.78
N TYR A 118 -2.93 -23.06 -0.55
CA TYR A 118 -2.81 -24.45 -0.13
C TYR A 118 -3.79 -25.36 -0.86
N PHE A 119 -5.06 -24.98 -0.97
CA PHE A 119 -6.07 -25.81 -1.62
C PHE A 119 -5.88 -25.86 -3.14
N ASP A 120 -5.45 -24.75 -3.76
CA ASP A 120 -5.10 -24.70 -5.17
C ASP A 120 -3.93 -25.65 -5.48
N ASP A 121 -2.86 -25.59 -4.69
CA ASP A 121 -1.71 -26.49 -4.83
C ASP A 121 -2.10 -27.96 -4.59
N ALA A 122 -2.89 -28.27 -3.57
CA ALA A 122 -3.34 -29.63 -3.27
C ALA A 122 -4.10 -30.29 -4.45
N VAL A 123 -4.83 -29.50 -5.23
CA VAL A 123 -5.51 -29.99 -6.44
C VAL A 123 -4.52 -30.12 -7.59
N LYS A 124 -3.71 -29.11 -7.88
CA LYS A 124 -2.78 -29.06 -9.02
C LYS A 124 -1.65 -30.08 -8.90
N SER A 125 -1.15 -30.34 -7.70
CA SER A 125 -0.12 -31.35 -7.43
C SER A 125 -0.63 -32.81 -7.52
N GLY A 126 -1.95 -33.02 -7.67
CA GLY A 126 -2.57 -34.34 -7.66
C GLY A 126 -2.80 -34.92 -6.25
N GLY A 127 -2.46 -34.19 -5.20
CA GLY A 127 -2.67 -34.62 -3.82
C GLY A 127 -4.15 -34.91 -3.52
N TYR A 128 -5.04 -34.06 -4.02
CA TYR A 128 -6.48 -34.29 -3.92
C TYR A 128 -6.93 -35.53 -4.70
N SER A 129 -6.46 -35.71 -5.92
CA SER A 129 -6.83 -36.90 -6.76
C SER A 129 -6.38 -38.20 -6.11
N SER A 130 -5.22 -38.25 -5.46
CA SER A 130 -4.67 -39.42 -4.81
C SER A 130 -5.26 -39.69 -3.42
N SER A 131 -5.96 -38.72 -2.81
CA SER A 131 -6.50 -38.86 -1.45
C SER A 131 -7.64 -39.88 -1.33
N GLY A 132 -8.35 -40.18 -2.42
CA GLY A 132 -9.55 -41.02 -2.41
C GLY A 132 -10.76 -40.40 -1.68
N MET A 133 -10.65 -39.16 -1.21
CA MET A 133 -11.70 -38.45 -0.49
C MET A 133 -12.39 -37.43 -1.40
N PHE A 134 -13.71 -37.21 -1.20
CA PHE A 134 -14.45 -36.22 -1.97
C PHE A 134 -14.15 -34.76 -1.55
N THR A 135 -13.49 -34.58 -0.43
CA THR A 135 -13.15 -33.24 0.14
C THR A 135 -11.81 -33.28 0.86
N ASN A 136 -11.19 -32.11 1.02
CA ASN A 136 -9.98 -31.91 1.84
C ASN A 136 -10.29 -30.89 2.94
N VAL A 137 -10.34 -31.33 4.19
CA VAL A 137 -10.61 -30.51 5.38
C VAL A 137 -9.42 -30.50 6.34
N ILE A 138 -8.21 -30.82 5.87
CA ILE A 138 -6.98 -30.89 6.68
C ILE A 138 -6.62 -29.52 7.22
N LYS A 139 -6.71 -28.45 6.41
CA LYS A 139 -6.55 -27.07 6.87
C LYS A 139 -7.91 -26.43 7.17
N PRO A 140 -8.01 -25.66 8.27
CA PRO A 140 -9.23 -24.95 8.58
C PRO A 140 -9.50 -23.85 7.56
N PHE A 141 -10.74 -23.71 7.13
CA PHE A 141 -11.26 -22.56 6.41
C PHE A 141 -12.09 -21.75 7.39
N ILE A 142 -11.79 -20.47 7.53
CA ILE A 142 -12.42 -19.59 8.53
C ILE A 142 -13.32 -18.59 7.81
N GLU A 143 -14.61 -18.60 8.16
CA GLU A 143 -15.58 -17.62 7.67
C GLU A 143 -15.31 -16.23 8.26
N VAL A 144 -15.49 -15.18 7.44
CA VAL A 144 -15.42 -13.79 7.89
C VAL A 144 -16.75 -13.30 8.48
N TYR A 145 -17.86 -13.97 8.18
CA TYR A 145 -19.20 -13.62 8.70
C TYR A 145 -19.23 -13.64 10.23
N GLY A 146 -19.77 -12.55 10.80
CA GLY A 146 -19.86 -12.38 12.25
C GLY A 146 -18.54 -12.05 12.96
N LYS A 147 -17.39 -12.10 12.26
CA LYS A 147 -16.07 -11.74 12.79
C LYS A 147 -15.92 -10.23 12.90
N GLN A 148 -15.00 -9.78 13.75
CA GLN A 148 -14.68 -8.36 13.90
C GLN A 148 -13.46 -7.99 13.07
N ILE A 149 -13.58 -6.92 12.28
CA ILE A 149 -12.45 -6.24 11.63
C ILE A 149 -12.14 -4.94 12.38
N GLY A 150 -10.87 -4.78 12.78
CA GLY A 150 -10.33 -3.55 13.34
C GLY A 150 -9.55 -2.79 12.27
N ILE A 151 -9.98 -1.59 11.95
CA ILE A 151 -9.36 -0.74 10.91
C ILE A 151 -8.47 0.30 11.58
N ILE A 152 -7.17 0.29 11.25
CA ILE A 152 -6.23 1.31 11.70
C ILE A 152 -6.10 2.37 10.59
N GLY A 153 -6.72 3.54 10.82
CA GLY A 153 -6.82 4.62 9.84
C GLY A 153 -8.11 4.62 9.03
N MET A 154 -9.11 5.37 9.50
CA MET A 154 -10.45 5.50 8.89
C MET A 154 -10.50 6.70 7.90
N GLY A 155 -9.53 6.75 6.96
CA GLY A 155 -9.54 7.68 5.81
C GLY A 155 -10.39 7.12 4.65
N THR A 156 -10.22 7.67 3.45
CA THR A 156 -10.97 7.25 2.24
C THR A 156 -10.91 5.74 2.02
N ILE A 157 -9.70 5.15 2.06
CA ILE A 157 -9.52 3.70 1.86
C ILE A 157 -10.11 2.91 3.02
N GLY A 158 -9.77 3.26 4.27
CA GLY A 158 -10.27 2.55 5.45
C GLY A 158 -11.79 2.56 5.56
N SER A 159 -12.44 3.68 5.22
CA SER A 159 -13.90 3.78 5.17
C SER A 159 -14.51 2.86 4.12
N ARG A 160 -13.88 2.78 2.95
CA ARG A 160 -14.36 1.88 1.88
C ARG A 160 -14.12 0.39 2.22
N VAL A 161 -13.01 0.06 2.88
CA VAL A 161 -12.79 -1.29 3.45
C VAL A 161 -13.85 -1.64 4.48
N ALA A 162 -14.23 -0.68 5.34
CA ALA A 162 -15.30 -0.88 6.33
C ALA A 162 -16.63 -1.23 5.68
N GLU A 163 -17.02 -0.53 4.61
CA GLU A 163 -18.26 -0.79 3.86
C GLU A 163 -18.29 -2.19 3.25
N VAL A 164 -17.16 -2.62 2.65
CA VAL A 164 -17.06 -3.96 2.06
C VAL A 164 -17.04 -5.04 3.15
N ALA A 165 -16.36 -4.79 4.28
CA ALA A 165 -16.39 -5.69 5.43
C ALA A 165 -17.81 -5.89 5.98
N GLU A 166 -18.58 -4.81 6.07
CA GLU A 166 -20.00 -4.86 6.48
C GLU A 166 -20.83 -5.70 5.50
N ALA A 167 -20.57 -5.59 4.18
CA ALA A 167 -21.25 -6.41 3.17
C ALA A 167 -20.90 -7.91 3.29
N PHE A 168 -19.71 -8.26 3.82
CA PHE A 168 -19.37 -9.62 4.22
C PHE A 168 -19.97 -10.05 5.57
N GLY A 169 -20.77 -9.20 6.22
CA GLY A 169 -21.36 -9.47 7.53
C GLY A 169 -20.39 -9.37 8.71
N MET A 170 -19.25 -8.67 8.52
CA MET A 170 -18.29 -8.42 9.60
C MET A 170 -18.76 -7.27 10.50
N LYS A 171 -18.33 -7.31 11.77
CA LYS A 171 -18.46 -6.18 12.71
C LYS A 171 -17.26 -5.27 12.54
N VAL A 172 -17.50 -3.97 12.31
CA VAL A 172 -16.42 -3.00 12.05
C VAL A 172 -16.19 -2.14 13.29
N VAL A 173 -14.91 -2.02 13.69
CA VAL A 173 -14.41 -1.04 14.65
C VAL A 173 -13.17 -0.36 14.06
N TYR A 174 -12.79 0.81 14.56
CA TYR A 174 -11.57 1.45 14.07
C TYR A 174 -10.76 2.15 15.16
N TYR A 175 -9.48 2.34 14.90
CA TYR A 175 -8.58 3.20 15.65
C TYR A 175 -8.20 4.42 14.79
N SER A 176 -8.32 5.63 15.39
CA SER A 176 -7.98 6.87 14.71
C SER A 176 -6.53 7.25 14.98
N THR A 177 -5.70 7.23 13.94
CA THR A 177 -4.28 7.65 14.03
C THR A 177 -4.10 9.17 14.09
N SER A 178 -5.16 9.96 13.82
CA SER A 178 -5.14 11.43 13.99
C SER A 178 -5.40 11.88 15.43
N GLY A 179 -5.82 10.96 16.30
CA GLY A 179 -6.18 11.25 17.70
C GLY A 179 -7.64 11.67 17.91
N THR A 180 -8.39 11.90 16.84
CA THR A 180 -9.82 12.23 16.88
C THR A 180 -10.60 11.30 15.97
N GLY A 181 -11.69 10.71 16.48
CA GLY A 181 -12.61 9.93 15.67
C GLY A 181 -13.50 10.85 14.83
N HIS A 182 -13.50 10.64 13.51
CA HIS A 182 -14.33 11.44 12.58
C HIS A 182 -15.39 10.61 11.87
N CYS A 183 -15.34 9.29 11.95
CA CYS A 183 -16.38 8.42 11.43
C CYS A 183 -17.42 8.18 12.53
N THR A 184 -18.66 8.56 12.28
CA THR A 184 -19.76 8.36 13.22
C THR A 184 -20.51 7.04 13.01
N LYS A 185 -20.28 6.38 11.88
CA LYS A 185 -20.96 5.13 11.52
C LYS A 185 -20.39 3.93 12.29
N TYR A 186 -19.08 3.93 12.58
CA TYR A 186 -18.42 2.81 13.23
C TYR A 186 -17.79 3.24 14.56
N PRO A 187 -17.74 2.36 15.58
CA PRO A 187 -17.10 2.67 16.86
C PRO A 187 -15.61 2.97 16.70
N CYS A 188 -15.15 4.11 17.23
CA CYS A 188 -13.74 4.42 17.42
C CYS A 188 -13.32 3.92 18.78
N ILE A 189 -12.36 2.99 18.84
CA ILE A 189 -11.90 2.36 20.07
C ILE A 189 -10.38 2.53 20.26
N PRO A 190 -9.87 2.40 21.49
CA PRO A 190 -8.43 2.40 21.75
C PRO A 190 -7.69 1.29 21.01
N LEU A 191 -6.41 1.51 20.69
CA LEU A 191 -5.59 0.55 19.96
C LEU A 191 -5.52 -0.81 20.65
N ASP A 192 -5.25 -0.85 21.96
CA ASP A 192 -5.16 -2.11 22.73
C ASP A 192 -6.47 -2.91 22.67
N GLU A 193 -7.63 -2.23 22.73
CA GLU A 193 -8.93 -2.89 22.60
C GLU A 193 -9.13 -3.44 21.20
N LEU A 194 -8.79 -2.67 20.16
CA LEU A 194 -8.83 -3.11 18.77
C LEU A 194 -7.97 -4.35 18.56
N MET A 195 -6.72 -4.34 19.06
CA MET A 195 -5.79 -5.47 18.94
C MET A 195 -6.35 -6.74 19.62
N ARG A 196 -6.95 -6.62 20.81
CA ARG A 196 -7.47 -7.78 21.58
C ARG A 196 -8.75 -8.36 21.01
N THR A 197 -9.60 -7.52 20.44
CA THR A 197 -10.98 -7.91 20.10
C THR A 197 -11.18 -8.27 18.64
N SER A 198 -10.28 -7.83 17.74
CA SER A 198 -10.43 -8.07 16.32
C SER A 198 -9.97 -9.46 15.88
N ASP A 199 -10.66 -10.03 14.90
CA ASP A 199 -10.28 -11.27 14.20
C ASP A 199 -9.44 -10.95 12.96
N VAL A 200 -9.65 -9.78 12.38
CA VAL A 200 -8.88 -9.22 11.28
C VAL A 200 -8.46 -7.80 11.66
N ILE A 201 -7.20 -7.45 11.49
CA ILE A 201 -6.71 -6.08 11.64
C ILE A 201 -6.23 -5.61 10.27
N SER A 202 -6.72 -4.45 9.81
CA SER A 202 -6.38 -3.89 8.50
C SER A 202 -5.86 -2.47 8.62
N ILE A 203 -4.64 -2.20 8.11
CA ILE A 203 -3.95 -0.94 8.26
C ILE A 203 -4.04 -0.14 6.97
N HIS A 204 -4.60 1.09 7.07
CA HIS A 204 -4.77 2.06 5.99
C HIS A 204 -4.33 3.47 6.41
N ALA A 205 -3.40 3.54 7.36
CA ALA A 205 -2.85 4.78 7.89
C ALA A 205 -1.66 5.28 7.06
N PRO A 206 -1.41 6.60 6.99
CA PRO A 206 -0.16 7.14 6.47
C PRO A 206 0.98 6.86 7.45
N TYR A 207 2.22 6.83 6.94
CA TYR A 207 3.41 6.77 7.78
C TYR A 207 3.80 8.18 8.25
N ASN A 208 3.86 8.38 9.56
CA ASN A 208 4.29 9.61 10.22
C ASN A 208 4.76 9.30 11.66
N GLU A 209 5.14 10.31 12.42
CA GLU A 209 5.62 10.16 13.80
C GLU A 209 4.67 9.38 14.74
N ARG A 210 3.35 9.44 14.49
CA ARG A 210 2.34 8.74 15.31
C ARG A 210 2.12 7.29 14.89
N THR A 211 2.53 6.93 13.69
CA THR A 211 2.29 5.61 13.11
C THR A 211 3.56 4.80 12.88
N ALA A 212 4.73 5.44 13.00
CA ALA A 212 6.02 4.77 12.94
C ALA A 212 6.14 3.77 14.12
N GLY A 213 6.34 2.48 13.80
CA GLY A 213 6.44 1.42 14.81
C GLY A 213 5.19 1.25 15.68
N LEU A 214 4.03 1.72 15.21
CA LEU A 214 2.77 1.68 15.98
C LEU A 214 2.41 0.27 16.44
N ILE A 215 2.73 -0.73 15.61
CA ILE A 215 2.47 -2.14 15.87
C ILE A 215 3.82 -2.85 16.07
N GLY A 216 4.21 -2.95 17.32
CA GLY A 216 5.38 -3.71 17.75
C GLY A 216 5.01 -5.05 18.35
N GLU A 217 6.01 -5.73 18.98
CA GLU A 217 5.81 -7.05 19.61
C GLU A 217 4.71 -7.03 20.67
N LYS A 218 4.61 -5.95 21.44
CA LYS A 218 3.61 -5.80 22.51
C LYS A 218 2.19 -5.82 21.92
N GLU A 219 1.93 -5.06 20.87
CA GLU A 219 0.62 -4.98 20.20
C GLU A 219 0.28 -6.31 19.51
N LEU A 220 1.24 -6.92 18.82
CA LEU A 220 1.07 -8.22 18.15
C LEU A 220 0.70 -9.33 19.14
N ARG A 221 1.30 -9.35 20.34
CA ARG A 221 0.99 -10.33 21.40
C ARG A 221 -0.39 -10.12 22.06
N MET A 222 -1.04 -8.98 21.82
CA MET A 222 -2.41 -8.77 22.28
C MET A 222 -3.45 -9.40 21.35
N MET A 223 -3.08 -9.72 20.11
CA MET A 223 -3.99 -10.28 19.12
C MET A 223 -4.49 -11.67 19.54
N LYS A 224 -5.66 -12.04 19.02
CA LYS A 224 -6.16 -13.41 19.17
C LYS A 224 -5.25 -14.39 18.42
N PRO A 225 -5.07 -15.63 18.91
CA PRO A 225 -4.21 -16.63 18.25
C PRO A 225 -4.64 -16.98 16.80
N THR A 226 -5.90 -16.77 16.47
CA THR A 226 -6.46 -16.99 15.13
C THR A 226 -6.53 -15.71 14.27
N ALA A 227 -6.24 -14.54 14.87
CA ALA A 227 -6.36 -13.29 14.18
C ALA A 227 -5.25 -13.10 13.14
N ILE A 228 -5.59 -12.38 12.07
CA ILE A 228 -4.64 -11.97 11.03
C ILE A 228 -4.48 -10.45 10.98
N ILE A 229 -3.31 -10.00 10.54
CA ILE A 229 -3.02 -8.58 10.33
C ILE A 229 -2.66 -8.32 8.87
N VAL A 230 -3.23 -7.26 8.28
CA VAL A 230 -3.02 -6.87 6.88
C VAL A 230 -2.52 -5.43 6.82
N ASN A 231 -1.36 -5.19 6.20
CA ASN A 231 -0.82 -3.86 6.01
C ASN A 231 -0.86 -3.44 4.53
N MET A 232 -1.80 -2.55 4.22
CA MET A 232 -1.95 -1.90 2.91
C MET A 232 -1.65 -0.39 2.99
N GLY A 233 -1.12 0.07 4.12
CA GLY A 233 -0.79 1.47 4.36
C GLY A 233 0.63 1.81 3.93
N ARG A 234 1.60 1.62 4.84
CA ARG A 234 3.03 1.88 4.60
C ARG A 234 3.88 0.90 5.40
N GLY A 235 5.04 0.54 4.86
CA GLY A 235 6.10 -0.13 5.61
C GLY A 235 6.52 0.70 6.83
N GLY A 236 7.00 0.02 7.87
CA GLY A 236 7.42 0.65 9.13
C GLY A 236 6.28 1.00 10.10
N ILE A 237 5.01 0.80 9.73
CA ILE A 237 3.89 0.86 10.71
C ILE A 237 3.90 -0.39 11.58
N ILE A 238 4.21 -1.56 11.00
CA ILE A 238 4.49 -2.79 11.73
C ILE A 238 6.01 -2.97 11.82
N GLU A 239 6.52 -3.32 12.98
CA GLU A 239 7.90 -3.75 13.17
C GLU A 239 8.10 -5.14 12.56
N GLU A 240 8.78 -5.25 11.41
CA GLU A 240 8.92 -6.50 10.63
C GLU A 240 9.62 -7.60 11.44
N ALA A 241 10.64 -7.26 12.23
CA ALA A 241 11.34 -8.23 13.08
C ALA A 241 10.44 -8.78 14.18
N ALA A 242 9.60 -7.94 14.80
CA ALA A 242 8.62 -8.36 15.79
C ALA A 242 7.54 -9.25 15.15
N LEU A 243 7.09 -8.90 13.94
CA LEU A 243 6.13 -9.70 13.19
C LEU A 243 6.67 -11.10 12.89
N ALA A 244 7.91 -11.20 12.37
CA ALA A 244 8.57 -12.48 12.10
C ALA A 244 8.63 -13.35 13.36
N LYS A 245 9.02 -12.76 14.49
CA LYS A 245 9.13 -13.44 15.78
C LYS A 245 7.78 -14.01 16.24
N VAL A 246 6.72 -13.21 16.25
CA VAL A 246 5.41 -13.67 16.73
C VAL A 246 4.78 -14.72 15.82
N ILE A 247 5.06 -14.68 14.53
CA ILE A 247 4.65 -15.72 13.57
C ILE A 247 5.40 -17.02 13.87
N ASP A 248 6.72 -16.97 14.09
CA ASP A 248 7.54 -18.15 14.44
C ASP A 248 7.16 -18.78 15.78
N GLU A 249 6.67 -17.98 16.70
CA GLU A 249 6.15 -18.43 17.99
C GLU A 249 4.68 -18.88 17.95
N ASN A 250 4.03 -18.83 16.77
CA ASN A 250 2.60 -19.14 16.58
C ASN A 250 1.66 -18.29 17.45
N VAL A 251 2.00 -17.04 17.72
CA VAL A 251 1.19 -16.14 18.56
C VAL A 251 -0.06 -15.69 17.84
N ILE A 252 0.00 -15.47 16.51
CA ILE A 252 -1.11 -15.01 15.67
C ILE A 252 -1.36 -15.94 14.49
N GLY A 253 -2.52 -15.81 13.87
CA GLY A 253 -2.96 -16.66 12.76
C GLY A 253 -2.17 -16.43 11.48
N GLY A 254 -1.81 -15.18 11.16
CA GLY A 254 -1.04 -14.85 9.96
C GLY A 254 -0.93 -13.36 9.71
N ALA A 255 -0.18 -12.99 8.67
CA ALA A 255 0.00 -11.61 8.26
C ALA A 255 0.03 -11.48 6.73
N ALA A 256 -0.49 -10.36 6.21
CA ALA A 256 -0.35 -10.00 4.81
C ALA A 256 0.22 -8.59 4.67
N LEU A 257 1.19 -8.43 3.77
CA LEU A 257 1.87 -7.17 3.55
C LEU A 257 1.94 -6.86 2.05
N ASP A 258 1.46 -5.69 1.67
CA ASP A 258 1.70 -5.11 0.34
C ASP A 258 2.88 -4.13 0.37
N VAL A 259 3.31 -3.71 1.56
CA VAL A 259 4.30 -2.66 1.78
C VAL A 259 5.35 -3.09 2.82
N PHE A 260 6.61 -2.63 2.61
CA PHE A 260 7.77 -3.01 3.43
C PHE A 260 8.55 -1.77 3.88
N VAL A 261 9.36 -1.91 4.93
CA VAL A 261 10.24 -0.82 5.43
C VAL A 261 11.19 -0.35 4.34
N ASN A 262 11.81 -1.31 3.65
CA ASN A 262 12.62 -1.05 2.47
C ASN A 262 11.97 -1.69 1.25
N GLU A 263 11.80 -0.93 0.18
CA GLU A 263 11.23 -1.38 -1.09
C GLU A 263 12.21 -1.09 -2.24
N PRO A 264 12.63 -2.14 -2.98
CA PRO A 264 12.33 -3.56 -2.83
C PRO A 264 12.78 -4.15 -1.50
N ILE A 265 12.04 -5.16 -0.99
CA ILE A 265 12.38 -5.84 0.26
C ILE A 265 13.76 -6.50 0.15
N PRO A 266 14.70 -6.26 1.10
CA PRO A 266 16.00 -6.94 1.11
C PRO A 266 15.85 -8.44 1.37
N PHE A 267 16.71 -9.24 0.72
CA PHE A 267 16.63 -10.69 0.85
C PHE A 267 16.88 -11.20 2.28
N ASP A 268 17.64 -10.47 3.09
CA ASP A 268 17.93 -10.78 4.49
C ASP A 268 16.85 -10.29 5.47
N ASN A 269 15.75 -9.77 4.97
CA ASN A 269 14.65 -9.33 5.83
C ASN A 269 14.06 -10.52 6.61
N PRO A 270 13.90 -10.42 7.95
CA PRO A 270 13.48 -11.53 8.80
C PRO A 270 12.13 -12.15 8.42
N ILE A 271 11.18 -11.37 7.85
CA ILE A 271 9.87 -11.92 7.46
C ILE A 271 9.95 -12.93 6.30
N LEU A 272 11.04 -12.90 5.51
CA LEU A 272 11.27 -13.85 4.42
C LEU A 272 11.90 -15.18 4.90
N HIS A 273 12.36 -15.23 6.15
CA HIS A 273 13.09 -16.37 6.72
C HIS A 273 12.41 -17.01 7.91
N THR A 274 11.09 -16.82 8.04
CA THR A 274 10.30 -17.42 9.12
C THR A 274 10.13 -18.92 8.92
N ARG A 275 9.90 -19.64 10.03
CA ARG A 275 9.61 -21.08 10.04
C ARG A 275 8.21 -21.42 9.52
N HIS A 276 7.35 -20.40 9.41
CA HIS A 276 5.94 -20.52 9.00
C HIS A 276 5.61 -19.60 7.80
N PRO A 277 6.27 -19.78 6.64
CA PRO A 277 6.03 -18.93 5.47
C PRO A 277 4.58 -19.01 4.97
N GLU A 278 3.88 -20.13 5.24
CA GLU A 278 2.48 -20.31 4.87
C GLU A 278 1.51 -19.40 5.63
N LYS A 279 1.96 -18.77 6.70
CA LYS A 279 1.20 -17.75 7.45
C LYS A 279 1.35 -16.34 6.89
N PHE A 280 2.19 -16.18 5.87
CA PHE A 280 2.36 -14.90 5.19
C PHE A 280 1.71 -14.90 3.82
N HIS A 281 1.18 -13.73 3.43
CA HIS A 281 0.77 -13.45 2.06
C HIS A 281 1.32 -12.08 1.64
N PHE A 282 2.21 -12.06 0.65
CA PHE A 282 2.90 -10.85 0.23
C PHE A 282 2.50 -10.42 -1.17
N THR A 283 2.48 -9.10 -1.38
CA THR A 283 2.43 -8.50 -2.71
C THR A 283 3.44 -7.34 -2.78
N PRO A 284 4.07 -7.08 -3.94
CA PRO A 284 5.16 -6.12 -4.07
C PRO A 284 4.65 -4.69 -4.32
N HIS A 285 3.93 -4.11 -3.38
CA HIS A 285 3.37 -2.75 -3.40
C HIS A 285 2.50 -2.49 -4.63
N ILE A 286 1.58 -3.43 -4.90
CA ILE A 286 0.66 -3.39 -6.05
C ILE A 286 -0.78 -3.06 -5.69
N GLY A 287 -1.08 -2.81 -4.42
CA GLY A 287 -2.45 -2.50 -3.99
C GLY A 287 -3.12 -1.39 -4.81
N TRP A 288 -2.34 -0.44 -5.31
CA TRP A 288 -2.81 0.67 -6.13
C TRP A 288 -2.88 0.37 -7.64
N ALA A 289 -2.23 -0.70 -8.13
CA ALA A 289 -1.74 -0.82 -9.51
C ALA A 289 -2.69 -1.53 -10.47
N SER A 290 -4.01 -1.55 -10.24
CA SER A 290 -4.94 -2.09 -11.25
C SER A 290 -4.84 -1.31 -12.57
N VAL A 291 -5.20 -1.95 -13.67
CA VAL A 291 -5.17 -1.32 -15.02
C VAL A 291 -5.97 -0.01 -15.00
N GLU A 292 -7.19 -0.06 -14.48
CA GLU A 292 -8.11 1.08 -14.43
C GLU A 292 -7.60 2.20 -13.50
N ALA A 293 -6.93 1.85 -12.41
CA ALA A 293 -6.37 2.84 -11.50
C ALA A 293 -5.15 3.55 -12.13
N ARG A 294 -4.32 2.83 -12.86
CA ARG A 294 -3.21 3.44 -13.60
C ARG A 294 -3.69 4.38 -14.69
N ASP A 295 -4.76 4.04 -15.42
CA ASP A 295 -5.38 4.91 -16.40
C ASP A 295 -5.93 6.19 -15.73
N ARG A 296 -6.64 6.04 -14.59
CA ARG A 296 -7.11 7.19 -13.79
C ARG A 296 -5.96 8.05 -13.30
N LEU A 297 -4.85 7.44 -12.86
CA LEU A 297 -3.66 8.13 -12.41
C LEU A 297 -3.07 9.01 -13.51
N VAL A 298 -2.82 8.45 -14.70
CA VAL A 298 -2.24 9.17 -15.84
C VAL A 298 -3.16 10.30 -16.29
N ALA A 299 -4.47 10.07 -16.34
CA ALA A 299 -5.45 11.12 -16.66
C ALA A 299 -5.42 12.26 -15.62
N ALA A 300 -5.36 11.93 -14.33
CA ALA A 300 -5.32 12.92 -13.26
C ALA A 300 -4.00 13.71 -13.23
N ILE A 301 -2.87 13.09 -13.58
CA ILE A 301 -1.59 13.80 -13.78
C ILE A 301 -1.75 14.84 -14.91
N ALA A 302 -2.33 14.44 -16.04
CA ALA A 302 -2.58 15.35 -17.14
C ALA A 302 -3.51 16.52 -16.73
N ASP A 303 -4.53 16.26 -15.93
CA ASP A 303 -5.39 17.32 -15.37
C ASP A 303 -4.64 18.24 -14.42
N ASN A 304 -3.73 17.70 -13.58
CA ASN A 304 -2.86 18.50 -12.72
C ASN A 304 -1.94 19.42 -13.55
N ILE A 305 -1.43 18.94 -14.68
CA ILE A 305 -0.60 19.75 -15.61
C ILE A 305 -1.45 20.85 -16.27
N ARG A 306 -2.66 20.54 -16.74
CA ARG A 306 -3.57 21.53 -17.37
C ARG A 306 -3.99 22.67 -16.44
N LYS A 307 -4.04 22.41 -15.12
CA LYS A 307 -4.32 23.47 -14.13
C LYS A 307 -3.23 24.56 -14.08
N GLY A 308 -2.05 24.29 -14.64
CA GLY A 308 -0.92 25.22 -14.65
C GLY A 308 -0.32 25.41 -13.26
N TRP A 309 0.46 26.46 -13.07
CA TRP A 309 1.15 26.86 -11.84
C TRP A 309 0.89 28.33 -11.51
#